data_a2b0c154ddb7fbcb5aad8a9ef12bc757
#
_entry.id   a2b0c154ddb7fbcb5aad8a9ef12bc757
#
_cell.length_a   1.000
_cell.length_b   1.000
_cell.length_c   1.000
_cell.angle_alpha   90.00
_cell.angle_beta   90.00
_cell.angle_gamma   90.00
#
_symmetry.space_group_name_H-M   'P 1'
#
loop_
_entity.id
_entity.type
_entity.pdbx_description
1 polymer ?
#
loop_
_entity_poly.entity_id
_entity_poly.type
_entity_poly.pdbx_seq_one_letter_code
_entity_poly.pdbx_strand_id
1 'polypeptide(L)'
;MASWTQPIETGDIPESGTSFDAIVVGGGPGGSSAAGYLAMAGKRVLLIEKGVWPRDKVCGDAVGGKSLSHVKALGVKETLEQTPHFRVNGILFSSPNGKEVRVPLPEEDVARLEAGYSLPREQFDHLLFDRVQHLVRENGGSVLQLSLIHI
;
A
#
# COMPACT_ATOMS: atom_id res chain seq x y z
N MET A 1 -4.37 18.72 -4.01
CA MET A 1 -4.77 17.30 -3.93
C MET A 1 -4.10 16.57 -5.08
N ALA A 2 -3.48 15.44 -4.82
CA ALA A 2 -2.87 14.65 -5.88
C ALA A 2 -3.96 14.18 -6.86
N SER A 3 -3.71 14.27 -8.16
CA SER A 3 -4.69 13.96 -9.22
C SER A 3 -5.18 12.50 -9.20
N TRP A 4 -4.44 11.61 -8.53
CA TRP A 4 -4.74 10.18 -8.43
C TRP A 4 -5.70 9.79 -7.29
N THR A 5 -6.22 10.75 -6.51
CA THR A 5 -7.18 10.47 -5.43
C THR A 5 -8.64 10.37 -5.88
N GLN A 6 -8.90 10.43 -7.17
CA GLN A 6 -10.24 10.21 -7.73
C GLN A 6 -10.60 8.72 -7.72
N PRO A 7 -11.86 8.36 -7.44
CA PRO A 7 -12.31 6.98 -7.54
C PRO A 7 -12.04 6.42 -8.93
N ILE A 8 -11.38 5.27 -9.00
CA ILE A 8 -11.17 4.57 -10.25
C ILE A 8 -12.25 3.50 -10.37
N GLU A 9 -13.01 3.54 -11.45
CA GLU A 9 -14.01 2.52 -11.74
C GLU A 9 -13.35 1.12 -11.79
N THR A 10 -14.08 0.11 -11.36
CA THR A 10 -13.66 -1.29 -11.44
C THR A 10 -13.22 -1.59 -12.87
N GLY A 11 -11.96 -1.96 -13.02
CA GLY A 11 -11.26 -1.98 -14.30
C GLY A 11 -11.93 -2.87 -15.35
N ASP A 12 -11.85 -2.43 -16.58
CA ASP A 12 -12.31 -3.18 -17.73
C ASP A 12 -11.52 -4.47 -17.89
N ILE A 13 -12.21 -5.56 -18.16
CA ILE A 13 -11.59 -6.83 -18.51
C ILE A 13 -10.79 -6.60 -19.80
N PRO A 14 -9.48 -6.94 -19.82
CA PRO A 14 -8.69 -6.78 -21.02
C PRO A 14 -9.27 -7.60 -22.18
N GLU A 15 -9.18 -7.04 -23.39
CA GLU A 15 -9.60 -7.76 -24.58
C GLU A 15 -8.81 -9.08 -24.75
N SER A 16 -9.47 -10.07 -25.33
CA SER A 16 -8.83 -11.34 -25.67
C SER A 16 -7.61 -11.13 -26.57
N GLY A 17 -6.48 -11.73 -26.22
CA GLY A 17 -5.21 -11.53 -26.92
C GLY A 17 -4.36 -10.39 -26.39
N THR A 18 -4.82 -9.61 -25.40
CA THR A 18 -3.97 -8.63 -24.72
C THR A 18 -2.81 -9.31 -24.02
N SER A 19 -1.59 -8.84 -24.25
CA SER A 19 -0.37 -9.35 -23.61
C SER A 19 0.11 -8.40 -22.51
N PHE A 20 0.66 -8.96 -21.44
CA PHE A 20 1.26 -8.25 -20.33
C PHE A 20 2.67 -8.78 -20.06
N ASP A 21 3.57 -7.93 -19.58
CA ASP A 21 4.92 -8.34 -19.15
C ASP A 21 4.87 -9.13 -17.84
N ALA A 22 3.88 -8.84 -16.98
CA ALA A 22 3.69 -9.52 -15.70
C ALA A 22 2.22 -9.55 -15.30
N ILE A 23 1.85 -10.62 -14.59
CA ILE A 23 0.55 -10.74 -13.91
C ILE A 23 0.83 -10.82 -12.40
N VAL A 24 0.24 -9.90 -11.65
CA VAL A 24 0.34 -9.87 -10.19
C VAL A 24 -1.02 -10.21 -9.60
N VAL A 25 -1.06 -11.26 -8.77
CA VAL A 25 -2.29 -11.74 -8.13
C VAL A 25 -2.27 -11.37 -6.65
N GLY A 26 -3.24 -10.55 -6.24
CA GLY A 26 -3.40 -9.98 -4.91
C GLY A 26 -2.98 -8.51 -4.84
N GLY A 27 -3.90 -7.64 -4.49
CA GLY A 27 -3.72 -6.19 -4.34
C GLY A 27 -3.37 -5.74 -2.91
N GLY A 28 -2.94 -6.65 -2.03
CA GLY A 28 -2.42 -6.27 -0.71
C GLY A 28 -1.04 -5.59 -0.83
N PRO A 29 -0.40 -5.16 0.28
CA PRO A 29 0.84 -4.38 0.24
C PRO A 29 1.96 -4.99 -0.59
N GLY A 30 2.14 -6.32 -0.51
CA GLY A 30 3.17 -7.02 -1.30
C GLY A 30 2.89 -6.98 -2.80
N GLY A 31 1.66 -7.33 -3.21
CA GLY A 31 1.29 -7.33 -4.63
C GLY A 31 1.21 -5.92 -5.21
N SER A 32 0.62 -4.97 -4.47
CA SER A 32 0.62 -3.56 -4.86
C SER A 32 2.04 -3.02 -5.04
N SER A 33 2.96 -3.29 -4.09
CA SER A 33 4.35 -2.86 -4.24
C SER A 33 5.01 -3.51 -5.47
N ALA A 34 4.84 -4.80 -5.68
CA ALA A 34 5.40 -5.48 -6.85
C ALA A 34 4.87 -4.90 -8.16
N ALA A 35 3.55 -4.72 -8.28
CA ALA A 35 2.91 -4.12 -9.46
C ALA A 35 3.38 -2.68 -9.69
N GLY A 36 3.47 -1.87 -8.61
CA GLY A 36 3.95 -0.50 -8.67
C GLY A 36 5.38 -0.39 -9.19
N TYR A 37 6.31 -1.19 -8.66
CA TYR A 37 7.69 -1.18 -9.14
C TYR A 37 7.82 -1.69 -10.58
N LEU A 38 7.08 -2.70 -10.96
CA LEU A 38 7.07 -3.16 -12.36
C LEU A 38 6.54 -2.06 -13.30
N ALA A 39 5.46 -1.39 -12.94
CA ALA A 39 4.94 -0.26 -13.71
C ALA A 39 5.93 0.90 -13.80
N MET A 40 6.58 1.27 -12.69
CA MET A 40 7.64 2.30 -12.68
C MET A 40 8.85 1.90 -13.55
N ALA A 41 9.08 0.61 -13.74
CA ALA A 41 10.10 0.09 -14.67
C ALA A 41 9.59 -0.01 -16.12
N GLY A 42 8.44 0.60 -16.44
CA GLY A 42 7.86 0.62 -17.80
C GLY A 42 7.24 -0.71 -18.23
N LYS A 43 6.93 -1.62 -17.28
CA LYS A 43 6.33 -2.91 -17.59
C LYS A 43 4.81 -2.79 -17.64
N ARG A 44 4.21 -3.42 -18.64
CA ARG A 44 2.76 -3.56 -18.75
C ARG A 44 2.28 -4.66 -17.82
N VAL A 45 1.57 -4.28 -16.75
CA VAL A 45 1.17 -5.18 -15.66
C VAL A 45 -0.32 -5.43 -15.67
N LEU A 46 -0.74 -6.68 -15.44
CA LEU A 46 -2.10 -7.03 -15.04
C LEU A 46 -2.10 -7.27 -13.51
N LEU A 47 -2.76 -6.39 -12.75
CA LEU A 47 -2.97 -6.56 -11.32
C LEU A 47 -4.37 -7.10 -11.06
N ILE A 48 -4.47 -8.22 -10.36
CA ILE A 48 -5.73 -8.90 -10.07
C ILE A 48 -5.94 -8.95 -8.55
N GLU A 49 -7.05 -8.41 -8.04
CA GLU A 49 -7.44 -8.46 -6.63
C GLU A 49 -8.83 -9.08 -6.49
N LYS A 50 -8.98 -10.05 -5.59
CA LYS A 50 -10.25 -10.73 -5.35
C LYS A 50 -11.30 -9.88 -4.62
N GLY A 51 -10.87 -8.87 -3.89
CA GLY A 51 -11.74 -7.98 -3.10
C GLY A 51 -11.91 -6.61 -3.76
N VAL A 52 -12.94 -5.88 -3.33
CA VAL A 52 -13.11 -4.46 -3.64
C VAL A 52 -12.51 -3.65 -2.51
N TRP A 53 -11.74 -2.63 -2.84
CA TRP A 53 -11.20 -1.68 -1.88
C TRP A 53 -12.19 -0.54 -1.59
N PRO A 54 -12.18 0.04 -0.36
CA PRO A 54 -11.39 -0.36 0.82
C PRO A 54 -11.89 -1.68 1.43
N ARG A 55 -10.99 -2.50 1.95
CA ARG A 55 -11.33 -3.75 2.63
C ARG A 55 -10.48 -3.96 3.88
N ASP A 56 -11.08 -4.47 4.92
CA ASP A 56 -10.39 -4.84 6.14
C ASP A 56 -9.50 -6.08 5.95
N LYS A 57 -8.39 -6.08 6.67
CA LYS A 57 -7.48 -7.22 6.78
C LYS A 57 -6.91 -7.29 8.17
N VAL A 58 -7.11 -8.41 8.85
CA VAL A 58 -6.51 -8.66 10.17
C VAL A 58 -4.99 -8.63 10.06
N CYS A 59 -4.38 -7.52 10.47
CA CYS A 59 -2.94 -7.31 10.51
C CYS A 59 -2.61 -6.12 11.41
N GLY A 60 -1.36 -6.00 11.87
CA GLY A 60 -0.93 -4.84 12.66
C GLY A 60 -0.98 -3.53 11.87
N ASP A 61 -1.32 -2.45 12.58
CA ASP A 61 -1.54 -1.11 12.01
C ASP A 61 -0.25 -0.26 11.94
N ALA A 62 0.89 -0.83 12.31
CA ALA A 62 2.16 -0.12 12.28
C ALA A 62 2.89 -0.30 10.94
N VAL A 63 3.25 0.83 10.32
CA VAL A 63 4.06 0.91 9.10
C VAL A 63 5.38 1.60 9.47
N GLY A 64 6.49 0.87 9.41
CA GLY A 64 7.79 1.39 9.85
C GLY A 64 8.97 0.67 9.24
N GLY A 65 10.17 1.05 9.66
CA GLY A 65 11.41 0.45 9.19
C GLY A 65 11.59 0.57 7.66
N LYS A 66 12.04 -0.50 7.03
CA LYS A 66 12.31 -0.52 5.58
C LYS A 66 11.08 -0.25 4.70
N SER A 67 9.85 -0.47 5.20
CA SER A 67 8.64 -0.21 4.42
C SER A 67 8.44 1.27 4.11
N LEU A 68 8.97 2.18 4.93
CA LEU A 68 8.88 3.63 4.70
C LEU A 68 9.60 4.07 3.43
N SER A 69 10.72 3.45 3.09
CA SER A 69 11.42 3.75 1.83
C SER A 69 10.58 3.35 0.61
N HIS A 70 9.81 2.27 0.70
CA HIS A 70 8.90 1.84 -0.36
C HIS A 70 7.66 2.74 -0.45
N VAL A 71 7.10 3.16 0.68
CA VAL A 71 5.99 4.13 0.74
C VAL A 71 6.40 5.44 0.04
N LYS A 72 7.62 5.93 0.31
CA LYS A 72 8.18 7.11 -0.34
C LYS A 72 8.43 6.89 -1.84
N ALA A 73 9.09 5.79 -2.21
CA ALA A 73 9.44 5.49 -3.59
C ALA A 73 8.20 5.32 -4.49
N LEU A 74 7.12 4.74 -3.97
CA LEU A 74 5.85 4.59 -4.68
C LEU A 74 5.00 5.87 -4.69
N GLY A 75 5.44 6.95 -4.03
CA GLY A 75 4.73 8.24 -4.01
C GLY A 75 3.47 8.23 -3.15
N VAL A 76 3.43 7.41 -2.09
CA VAL A 76 2.28 7.32 -1.16
C VAL A 76 2.47 8.19 0.08
N LYS A 77 3.73 8.60 0.38
CA LYS A 77 4.09 9.26 1.62
C LYS A 77 3.26 10.53 1.89
N GLU A 78 3.17 11.42 0.93
CA GLU A 78 2.48 12.71 1.08
C GLU A 78 1.00 12.53 1.37
N THR A 79 0.33 11.59 0.72
CA THR A 79 -1.09 11.29 0.95
C THR A 79 -1.30 10.62 2.30
N LEU A 80 -0.38 9.74 2.70
CA LEU A 80 -0.41 9.11 4.02
C LEU A 80 -0.29 10.15 5.13
N GLU A 81 0.61 11.13 4.98
CA GLU A 81 0.81 12.22 5.96
C GLU A 81 -0.40 13.15 6.07
N GLN A 82 -1.22 13.25 5.03
CA GLN A 82 -2.48 14.00 5.03
C GLN A 82 -3.66 13.18 5.59
N THR A 83 -3.50 11.88 5.73
CA THR A 83 -4.52 10.98 6.30
C THR A 83 -4.36 10.95 7.83
N PRO A 84 -5.43 10.85 8.63
CA PRO A 84 -5.32 10.70 10.08
C PRO A 84 -4.45 9.50 10.46
N HIS A 85 -3.35 9.75 11.18
CA HIS A 85 -2.41 8.75 11.62
C HIS A 85 -1.78 9.14 12.96
N PHE A 86 -1.18 8.16 13.64
CA PHE A 86 -0.33 8.39 14.80
C PHE A 86 1.14 8.18 14.41
N ARG A 87 2.02 9.01 14.98
CA ARG A 87 3.48 8.83 14.84
C ARG A 87 3.95 7.78 15.82
N VAL A 88 4.78 6.86 15.36
CA VAL A 88 5.46 5.91 16.23
C VAL A 88 6.68 6.60 16.86
N ASN A 89 6.74 6.67 18.19
CA ASN A 89 7.82 7.33 18.92
C ASN A 89 8.61 6.38 19.83
N GLY A 90 8.24 5.11 19.87
CA GLY A 90 8.91 4.11 20.69
C GLY A 90 8.21 2.76 20.66
N ILE A 91 8.82 1.80 21.32
CA ILE A 91 8.31 0.44 21.49
C ILE A 91 8.15 0.18 22.98
N LEU A 92 6.98 -0.30 23.39
CA LEU A 92 6.72 -0.74 24.75
C LEU A 92 6.68 -2.27 24.77
N PHE A 93 7.59 -2.87 25.53
CA PHE A 93 7.55 -4.29 25.83
C PHE A 93 6.94 -4.46 27.22
N SER A 94 5.91 -5.28 27.34
CA SER A 94 5.29 -5.64 28.62
C SER A 94 5.26 -7.15 28.80
N SER A 95 5.38 -7.59 30.05
CA SER A 95 5.30 -8.99 30.42
C SER A 95 4.04 -9.26 31.26
N PRO A 96 3.55 -10.52 31.30
CA PRO A 96 2.33 -10.85 32.06
C PRO A 96 2.38 -10.51 33.58
N ASN A 97 3.57 -10.34 34.15
CA ASN A 97 3.75 -9.94 35.55
C ASN A 97 3.75 -8.40 35.75
N GLY A 98 3.37 -7.63 34.71
CA GLY A 98 3.26 -6.18 34.78
C GLY A 98 4.58 -5.41 34.66
N LYS A 99 5.70 -6.09 34.39
CA LYS A 99 6.98 -5.39 34.11
C LYS A 99 6.97 -4.86 32.69
N GLU A 100 7.41 -3.62 32.55
CA GLU A 100 7.46 -2.91 31.26
C GLU A 100 8.85 -2.35 30.98
N VAL A 101 9.24 -2.37 29.71
CA VAL A 101 10.44 -1.70 29.22
C VAL A 101 10.02 -0.85 28.00
N ARG A 102 10.27 0.44 28.08
CA ARG A 102 10.03 1.38 27.00
C ARG A 102 11.35 1.69 26.31
N VAL A 103 11.38 1.47 24.99
CA VAL A 103 12.51 1.80 24.13
C VAL A 103 12.07 2.97 23.24
N PRO A 104 12.52 4.20 23.52
CA PRO A 104 12.22 5.34 22.64
C PRO A 104 12.96 5.19 21.31
N LEU A 105 12.36 5.70 20.23
CA LEU A 105 13.06 5.88 18.95
C LEU A 105 13.81 7.22 18.97
N PRO A 106 14.88 7.37 18.15
CA PRO A 106 15.62 8.62 18.06
C PRO A 106 14.68 9.80 17.74
N GLU A 107 14.81 10.90 18.48
CA GLU A 107 13.93 12.06 18.31
C GLU A 107 13.98 12.65 16.90
N GLU A 108 15.14 12.62 16.25
CA GLU A 108 15.31 13.07 14.86
C GLU A 108 14.52 12.22 13.85
N ASP A 109 14.46 10.90 14.06
CA ASP A 109 13.69 9.99 13.19
C ASP A 109 12.18 10.22 13.38
N VAL A 110 11.75 10.45 14.63
CA VAL A 110 10.37 10.79 14.95
C VAL A 110 9.99 12.13 14.32
N ALA A 111 10.86 13.14 14.41
CA ALA A 111 10.63 14.47 13.84
C ALA A 111 10.55 14.45 12.30
N ARG A 112 11.36 13.62 11.64
CA ARG A 112 11.36 13.46 10.17
C ARG A 112 10.27 12.51 9.66
N LEU A 113 9.45 11.93 10.56
CA LEU A 113 8.48 10.88 10.23
C LEU A 113 9.13 9.61 9.63
N GLU A 114 10.39 9.36 9.98
CA GLU A 114 11.14 8.17 9.56
C GLU A 114 11.02 7.02 10.56
N ALA A 115 10.48 7.29 11.74
CA ALA A 115 10.24 6.29 12.78
C ALA A 115 9.05 5.37 12.46
N GLY A 116 8.06 5.85 11.75
CA GLY A 116 6.89 5.10 11.33
C GLY A 116 5.55 5.75 11.66
N TYR A 117 4.52 5.13 11.12
CA TYR A 117 3.13 5.52 11.28
C TYR A 117 2.30 4.38 11.86
N SER A 118 1.28 4.71 12.63
CA SER A 118 0.21 3.79 12.99
C SER A 118 -1.11 4.34 12.45
N LEU A 119 -1.74 3.57 11.58
CA LEU A 119 -3.05 3.87 11.00
C LEU A 119 -3.72 2.54 10.63
N PRO A 120 -5.07 2.50 10.56
CA PRO A 120 -5.78 1.28 10.18
C PRO A 120 -5.28 0.70 8.85
N ARG A 121 -5.07 -0.61 8.82
CA ARG A 121 -4.60 -1.32 7.62
C ARG A 121 -5.52 -1.16 6.43
N GLU A 122 -6.83 -1.05 6.67
CA GLU A 122 -7.80 -0.73 5.63
C GLU A 122 -7.42 0.55 4.90
N GLN A 123 -7.06 1.61 5.63
CA GLN A 123 -6.67 2.89 5.05
C GLN A 123 -5.31 2.81 4.35
N PHE A 124 -4.30 2.24 5.03
CA PHE A 124 -2.96 2.13 4.45
C PHE A 124 -2.95 1.31 3.16
N ASP A 125 -3.55 0.12 3.21
CA ASP A 125 -3.56 -0.78 2.07
C ASP A 125 -4.34 -0.17 0.90
N HIS A 126 -5.43 0.55 1.17
CA HIS A 126 -6.22 1.26 0.16
C HIS A 126 -5.43 2.40 -0.50
N LEU A 127 -4.76 3.26 0.28
CA LEU A 127 -3.91 4.32 -0.26
C LEU A 127 -2.82 3.78 -1.19
N LEU A 128 -2.18 2.69 -0.77
CA LEU A 128 -1.14 2.04 -1.58
C LEU A 128 -1.73 1.44 -2.87
N PHE A 129 -2.86 0.75 -2.77
CA PHE A 129 -3.52 0.15 -3.91
C PHE A 129 -3.99 1.20 -4.91
N ASP A 130 -4.60 2.29 -4.45
CA ASP A 130 -5.04 3.39 -5.31
C ASP A 130 -3.88 4.01 -6.08
N ARG A 131 -2.79 4.33 -5.40
CA ARG A 131 -1.60 4.85 -6.07
C ARG A 131 -1.08 3.90 -7.14
N VAL A 132 -1.02 2.61 -6.82
CA VAL A 132 -0.51 1.59 -7.74
C VAL A 132 -1.43 1.36 -8.93
N GLN A 133 -2.74 1.43 -8.76
CA GLN A 133 -3.68 1.39 -9.88
C GLN A 133 -3.37 2.47 -10.93
N HIS A 134 -3.09 3.71 -10.48
CA HIS A 134 -2.70 4.79 -11.39
C HIS A 134 -1.40 4.47 -12.12
N LEU A 135 -0.34 4.05 -11.39
CA LEU A 135 0.93 3.68 -12.01
C LEU A 135 0.78 2.58 -13.05
N VAL A 136 0.00 1.55 -12.76
CA VAL A 136 -0.25 0.44 -13.68
C VAL A 136 -0.96 0.92 -14.94
N ARG A 137 -2.01 1.74 -14.81
CA ARG A 137 -2.78 2.24 -15.94
C ARG A 137 -2.01 3.24 -16.79
N GLU A 138 -1.24 4.14 -16.17
CA GLU A 138 -0.36 5.09 -16.89
C GLU A 138 0.65 4.37 -17.79
N ASN A 139 1.04 3.13 -17.44
CA ASN A 139 1.92 2.29 -18.26
C ASN A 139 1.18 1.27 -19.15
N GLY A 140 -0.09 1.49 -19.43
CA GLY A 140 -0.89 0.65 -20.32
C GLY A 140 -1.26 -0.71 -19.75
N GLY A 141 -1.09 -0.90 -18.44
CA GLY A 141 -1.54 -2.08 -17.70
C GLY A 141 -3.02 -2.05 -17.35
N SER A 142 -3.50 -3.10 -16.72
CA SER A 142 -4.90 -3.27 -16.30
C SER A 142 -4.99 -3.68 -14.84
N VAL A 143 -6.09 -3.30 -14.18
CA VAL A 143 -6.37 -3.67 -12.80
C VAL A 143 -7.78 -4.25 -12.72
N LEU A 144 -7.89 -5.49 -12.22
CA LEU A 144 -9.15 -6.20 -12.04
C LEU A 144 -9.42 -6.42 -10.55
N GLN A 145 -10.61 -6.03 -10.09
CA GLN A 145 -11.11 -6.34 -8.76
C GLN A 145 -12.25 -7.35 -8.86
N LEU A 146 -12.39 -8.25 -7.88
CA LEU A 146 -13.37 -9.35 -7.85
C LEU A 146 -13.21 -10.42 -8.95
N SER A 147 -12.11 -10.38 -9.72
CA SER A 147 -11.95 -11.25 -10.89
C SER A 147 -11.79 -12.74 -10.54
N LEU A 148 -11.36 -13.08 -9.32
CA LEU A 148 -11.10 -14.49 -8.94
C LEU A 148 -12.35 -15.27 -8.49
N ILE A 149 -13.52 -14.62 -8.37
CA ILE A 149 -14.77 -15.29 -7.94
C ILE A 149 -15.49 -15.95 -9.13
N HIS A 150 -15.12 -15.61 -10.34
CA HIS A 150 -15.80 -16.06 -11.56
C HIS A 150 -14.93 -16.94 -12.48
N ILE A 151 -13.81 -17.47 -11.97
CA ILE A 151 -12.99 -18.42 -12.72
C ILE A 151 -13.35 -19.85 -12.34
#